data_2de1840eeeb08e2e0dd294bfab240418
#
_entry.id   2de1840eeeb08e2e0dd294bfab240418
#
_cell.length_a   1.000
_cell.length_b   1.000
_cell.length_c   1.000
_cell.angle_alpha   90.00
_cell.angle_beta   90.00
_cell.angle_gamma   90.00
#
_symmetry.space_group_name_H-M   'P 1'
#
loop_
_entity.id
_entity.type
_entity.pdbx_description
1 polymer ?
#
loop_
_entity_poly.entity_id
_entity_poly.type
_entity_poly.pdbx_seq_one_letter_code
_entity_poly.pdbx_strand_id
1 'polypeptide(L)'
;MKIIIIGAGQVGSALSTNLVREGNDVTLIDTRQDLLEKISEKIDLKAIHGNGAFPSMLETAGAKNADVLIAVSHSDEINMVSCQVSYSIFNLPLKIARIRETEYLTHDNLFSYDSIPIDVLISPEILVSNNIENLIRHPGTIKQCFFANGKISIIGVQRAKEIENFDSVVEMQNELSKVNSHILFLKKDGKIIKYQDEEIPDYDELLFICESSKIDESISIIQQRKENKRIMIAGGEKITKHLADKIKSDFQVKLIESDEIKAEEFSRNMEDITVINGDPANEDI
;
A
#
# COMPACT_ATOMS: atom_id res chain seq x y z
N MET A 1 -15.15 15.30 -12.70
CA MET A 1 -13.80 15.88 -12.89
C MET A 1 -13.26 15.43 -14.25
N LYS A 2 -12.33 16.19 -14.84
CA LYS A 2 -11.60 15.81 -16.06
C LYS A 2 -10.23 15.27 -15.66
N ILE A 3 -9.99 14.01 -15.93
CA ILE A 3 -8.81 13.28 -15.43
C ILE A 3 -8.01 12.74 -16.63
N ILE A 4 -6.73 13.02 -16.67
CA ILE A 4 -5.80 12.42 -17.63
C ILE A 4 -5.00 11.35 -16.92
N ILE A 5 -4.99 10.13 -17.50
CA ILE A 5 -4.20 9.01 -16.98
C ILE A 5 -3.14 8.64 -18.01
N ILE A 6 -1.89 8.50 -17.57
CA ILE A 6 -0.77 8.06 -18.40
C ILE A 6 -0.37 6.65 -17.98
N GLY A 7 -0.47 5.72 -18.92
CA GLY A 7 -0.22 4.30 -18.73
C GLY A 7 -1.50 3.48 -18.65
N ALA A 8 -1.75 2.63 -19.65
CA ALA A 8 -2.87 1.68 -19.73
C ALA A 8 -2.52 0.28 -19.21
N GLY A 9 -1.47 0.17 -18.39
CA GLY A 9 -1.12 -1.06 -17.69
C GLY A 9 -2.16 -1.44 -16.65
N GLN A 10 -1.87 -2.45 -15.84
CA GLN A 10 -2.79 -2.99 -14.84
C GLN A 10 -3.35 -1.90 -13.90
N VAL A 11 -2.49 -1.01 -13.39
CA VAL A 11 -2.91 0.07 -12.47
C VAL A 11 -3.77 1.10 -13.19
N GLY A 12 -3.31 1.62 -14.35
CA GLY A 12 -4.03 2.66 -15.08
C GLY A 12 -5.38 2.16 -15.60
N SER A 13 -5.47 0.93 -16.08
CA SER A 13 -6.74 0.32 -16.52
C SER A 13 -7.73 0.17 -15.36
N ALA A 14 -7.28 -0.27 -14.19
CA ALA A 14 -8.13 -0.40 -13.01
C ALA A 14 -8.62 0.97 -12.51
N LEU A 15 -7.72 1.97 -12.45
CA LEU A 15 -8.07 3.36 -12.10
C LEU A 15 -9.07 3.95 -13.08
N SER A 16 -8.82 3.83 -14.39
CA SER A 16 -9.73 4.33 -15.42
C SER A 16 -11.13 3.74 -15.25
N THR A 17 -11.23 2.43 -15.02
CA THR A 17 -12.50 1.75 -14.82
C THR A 17 -13.26 2.28 -13.61
N ASN A 18 -12.59 2.46 -12.48
CA ASN A 18 -13.24 2.96 -11.26
C ASN A 18 -13.65 4.43 -11.40
N LEU A 19 -12.78 5.28 -11.94
CA LEU A 19 -13.05 6.71 -12.08
C LEU A 19 -14.16 7.01 -13.07
N VAL A 20 -14.25 6.26 -14.19
CA VAL A 20 -15.39 6.36 -15.12
C VAL A 20 -16.69 5.95 -14.45
N ARG A 21 -16.70 4.86 -13.66
CA ARG A 21 -17.90 4.44 -12.89
C ARG A 21 -18.37 5.48 -11.87
N GLU A 22 -17.45 6.27 -11.34
CA GLU A 22 -17.73 7.39 -10.44
C GLU A 22 -18.20 8.66 -11.18
N GLY A 23 -18.38 8.59 -12.50
CA GLY A 23 -18.90 9.71 -13.31
C GLY A 23 -17.84 10.75 -13.70
N ASN A 24 -16.56 10.40 -13.69
CA ASN A 24 -15.50 11.29 -14.16
C ASN A 24 -15.28 11.17 -15.68
N ASP A 25 -14.83 12.26 -16.30
CA ASP A 25 -14.41 12.33 -17.70
C ASP A 25 -12.91 11.92 -17.77
N VAL A 26 -12.65 10.71 -18.27
CA VAL A 26 -11.31 10.12 -18.24
C VAL A 26 -10.70 10.06 -19.63
N THR A 27 -9.50 10.60 -19.79
CA THR A 27 -8.65 10.43 -20.97
C THR A 27 -7.43 9.56 -20.61
N LEU A 28 -7.25 8.45 -21.32
CA LEU A 28 -6.16 7.51 -21.10
C LEU A 28 -5.14 7.58 -22.25
N ILE A 29 -3.85 7.74 -21.92
CA ILE A 29 -2.74 7.79 -22.87
C ILE A 29 -1.82 6.59 -22.65
N ASP A 30 -1.50 5.83 -23.69
CA ASP A 30 -0.48 4.78 -23.66
C ASP A 30 0.17 4.61 -25.05
N THR A 31 1.39 4.11 -25.06
CA THR A 31 2.10 3.76 -26.29
C THR A 31 1.68 2.41 -26.88
N ARG A 32 0.93 1.62 -26.15
CA ARG A 32 0.44 0.30 -26.57
C ARG A 32 -1.02 0.37 -26.99
N GLN A 33 -1.23 0.32 -28.27
CA GLN A 33 -2.56 0.39 -28.91
C GLN A 33 -3.48 -0.76 -28.44
N ASP A 34 -2.93 -1.97 -28.31
CA ASP A 34 -3.68 -3.16 -27.90
C ASP A 34 -4.32 -3.04 -26.49
N LEU A 35 -3.66 -2.33 -25.60
CA LEU A 35 -4.22 -2.08 -24.26
C LEU A 35 -5.33 -1.04 -24.27
N LEU A 36 -5.15 0.00 -25.07
CA LEU A 36 -6.16 1.05 -25.23
C LEU A 36 -7.44 0.49 -25.86
N GLU A 37 -7.33 -0.36 -26.86
CA GLU A 37 -8.48 -1.02 -27.48
C GLU A 37 -9.24 -1.90 -26.49
N LYS A 38 -8.51 -2.77 -25.76
CA LYS A 38 -9.11 -3.66 -24.75
C LYS A 38 -9.89 -2.92 -23.65
N ILE A 39 -9.45 -1.72 -23.28
CA ILE A 39 -10.14 -0.97 -22.23
C ILE A 39 -11.30 -0.17 -22.80
N SER A 40 -11.16 0.40 -23.99
CA SER A 40 -12.21 1.16 -24.69
C SER A 40 -13.43 0.30 -25.07
N GLU A 41 -13.22 -1.02 -25.26
CA GLU A 41 -14.32 -1.96 -25.45
C GLU A 41 -15.20 -2.16 -24.18
N LYS A 42 -14.64 -1.87 -23.00
CA LYS A 42 -15.29 -2.15 -21.70
C LYS A 42 -15.92 -0.94 -21.05
N ILE A 43 -15.33 0.22 -21.27
CA ILE A 43 -15.74 1.47 -20.61
C ILE A 43 -15.66 2.64 -21.59
N ASP A 44 -16.53 3.61 -21.42
CA ASP A 44 -16.55 4.83 -22.22
C ASP A 44 -15.51 5.82 -21.70
N LEU A 45 -14.39 5.92 -22.40
CA LEU A 45 -13.29 6.85 -22.13
C LEU A 45 -12.63 7.31 -23.43
N LYS A 46 -11.94 8.44 -23.38
CA LYS A 46 -11.11 8.89 -24.50
C LYS A 46 -9.75 8.21 -24.43
N ALA A 47 -9.41 7.37 -25.42
CA ALA A 47 -8.13 6.72 -25.55
C ALA A 47 -7.25 7.47 -26.55
N ILE A 48 -5.97 7.70 -26.20
CA ILE A 48 -4.99 8.37 -27.05
C ILE A 48 -3.73 7.50 -27.14
N HIS A 49 -3.40 7.08 -28.35
CA HIS A 49 -2.17 6.35 -28.60
C HIS A 49 -0.99 7.32 -28.72
N GLY A 50 -0.03 7.23 -27.81
CA GLY A 50 1.16 8.07 -27.80
C GLY A 50 1.93 8.08 -26.48
N ASN A 51 3.03 8.83 -26.48
CA ASN A 51 3.83 9.01 -25.26
C ASN A 51 3.29 10.18 -24.44
N GLY A 52 2.81 9.90 -23.23
CA GLY A 52 2.22 10.89 -22.33
C GLY A 52 3.18 11.98 -21.82
N ALA A 53 4.49 11.84 -22.01
CA ALA A 53 5.46 12.88 -21.71
C ALA A 53 5.53 13.98 -22.79
N PHE A 54 4.91 13.78 -23.96
CA PHE A 54 4.97 14.76 -25.05
C PHE A 54 3.88 15.82 -24.88
N PRO A 55 4.25 17.13 -24.98
CA PRO A 55 3.29 18.24 -24.86
C PRO A 55 2.09 18.10 -25.80
N SER A 56 2.32 17.68 -27.06
CA SER A 56 1.25 17.51 -28.06
C SER A 56 0.23 16.44 -27.68
N MET A 57 0.66 15.37 -27.01
CA MET A 57 -0.24 14.32 -26.52
C MET A 57 -1.07 14.82 -25.35
N LEU A 58 -0.47 15.54 -24.42
CA LEU A 58 -1.16 16.17 -23.31
C LEU A 58 -2.16 17.25 -23.78
N GLU A 59 -1.81 18.04 -24.77
CA GLU A 59 -2.70 19.01 -25.39
C GLU A 59 -3.92 18.31 -26.02
N THR A 60 -3.69 17.25 -26.81
CA THR A 60 -4.73 16.41 -27.42
C THR A 60 -5.63 15.75 -26.35
N ALA A 61 -5.07 15.43 -25.21
CA ALA A 61 -5.78 14.91 -24.05
C ALA A 61 -6.63 15.97 -23.32
N GLY A 62 -6.41 17.23 -23.61
CA GLY A 62 -7.15 18.33 -23.00
C GLY A 62 -6.53 18.84 -21.69
N ALA A 63 -5.20 18.72 -21.53
CA ALA A 63 -4.47 19.07 -20.29
C ALA A 63 -4.74 20.52 -19.83
N LYS A 64 -5.01 21.44 -20.74
CA LYS A 64 -5.36 22.83 -20.42
C LYS A 64 -6.61 22.98 -19.54
N ASN A 65 -7.53 22.04 -19.63
CA ASN A 65 -8.81 22.08 -18.92
C ASN A 65 -9.00 20.85 -18.00
N ALA A 66 -7.95 20.09 -17.76
CA ALA A 66 -7.99 18.93 -16.90
C ALA A 66 -7.80 19.34 -15.43
N ASP A 67 -8.48 18.63 -14.53
CA ASP A 67 -8.41 18.85 -13.10
C ASP A 67 -7.24 18.06 -12.48
N VAL A 68 -6.96 16.86 -13.02
CA VAL A 68 -5.97 15.92 -12.46
C VAL A 68 -5.20 15.22 -13.56
N LEU A 69 -3.88 15.08 -13.36
CA LEU A 69 -3.02 14.14 -14.07
C LEU A 69 -2.64 12.99 -13.14
N ILE A 70 -2.79 11.76 -13.62
CA ILE A 70 -2.34 10.55 -12.92
C ILE A 70 -1.34 9.81 -13.82
N ALA A 71 -0.05 9.91 -13.51
CA ALA A 71 1.02 9.29 -14.27
C ALA A 71 1.43 7.97 -13.61
N VAL A 72 1.03 6.84 -14.21
CA VAL A 72 1.23 5.48 -13.69
C VAL A 72 1.80 4.52 -14.74
N SER A 73 2.57 5.07 -15.68
CA SER A 73 3.27 4.28 -16.68
C SER A 73 4.32 3.35 -16.04
N HIS A 74 4.96 2.52 -16.85
CA HIS A 74 6.03 1.63 -16.39
C HIS A 74 7.39 2.34 -16.18
N SER A 75 7.56 3.58 -16.64
CA SER A 75 8.78 4.37 -16.49
C SER A 75 8.54 5.53 -15.53
N ASP A 76 9.36 5.61 -14.49
CA ASP A 76 9.35 6.70 -13.52
C ASP A 76 9.70 8.03 -14.20
N GLU A 77 10.63 8.03 -15.18
CA GLU A 77 11.04 9.21 -15.93
C GLU A 77 9.87 9.76 -16.77
N ILE A 78 9.11 8.90 -17.44
CA ILE A 78 7.90 9.32 -18.17
C ILE A 78 6.88 9.93 -17.20
N ASN A 79 6.69 9.33 -16.04
CA ASN A 79 5.75 9.83 -15.02
C ASN A 79 6.20 11.21 -14.52
N MET A 80 7.50 11.38 -14.20
CA MET A 80 8.07 12.66 -13.77
C MET A 80 7.96 13.74 -14.86
N VAL A 81 8.39 13.43 -16.07
CA VAL A 81 8.36 14.38 -17.19
C VAL A 81 6.93 14.77 -17.55
N SER A 82 5.98 13.84 -17.50
CA SER A 82 4.56 14.15 -17.73
C SER A 82 4.01 15.16 -16.71
N CYS A 83 4.36 15.00 -15.44
CA CYS A 83 3.98 15.95 -14.39
C CYS A 83 4.65 17.31 -14.61
N GLN A 84 5.93 17.33 -14.96
CA GLN A 84 6.67 18.56 -15.25
C GLN A 84 6.06 19.33 -16.42
N VAL A 85 5.79 18.66 -17.53
CA VAL A 85 5.18 19.26 -18.73
C VAL A 85 3.77 19.77 -18.42
N SER A 86 2.97 18.98 -17.71
CA SER A 86 1.60 19.36 -17.32
C SER A 86 1.58 20.60 -16.43
N TYR A 87 2.54 20.74 -15.55
CA TYR A 87 2.69 21.94 -14.73
C TYR A 87 3.17 23.13 -15.53
N SER A 88 4.31 22.99 -16.24
CA SER A 88 5.00 24.12 -16.86
C SER A 88 4.28 24.71 -18.08
N ILE A 89 3.54 23.89 -18.83
CA ILE A 89 2.87 24.32 -20.07
C ILE A 89 1.38 24.53 -19.87
N PHE A 90 0.74 23.67 -19.08
CA PHE A 90 -0.73 23.66 -18.98
C PHE A 90 -1.25 24.17 -17.63
N ASN A 91 -0.37 24.43 -16.65
CA ASN A 91 -0.74 24.83 -15.28
C ASN A 91 -1.76 23.88 -14.63
N LEU A 92 -1.62 22.56 -14.90
CA LEU A 92 -2.55 21.55 -14.39
C LEU A 92 -2.44 21.49 -12.85
N PRO A 93 -3.57 21.62 -12.11
CA PRO A 93 -3.52 21.90 -10.67
C PRO A 93 -3.06 20.71 -9.82
N LEU A 94 -3.45 19.48 -10.16
CA LEU A 94 -3.13 18.30 -9.34
C LEU A 94 -2.42 17.23 -10.19
N LYS A 95 -1.21 16.88 -9.80
CA LYS A 95 -0.37 15.88 -10.46
C LYS A 95 -0.02 14.76 -9.49
N ILE A 96 -0.43 13.55 -9.84
CA ILE A 96 -0.19 12.33 -9.08
C ILE A 96 0.75 11.46 -9.91
N ALA A 97 1.87 11.03 -9.34
CA ALA A 97 2.81 10.16 -10.05
C ALA A 97 3.19 8.92 -9.26
N ARG A 98 3.31 7.81 -9.98
CA ARG A 98 3.91 6.59 -9.46
C ARG A 98 5.41 6.63 -9.69
N ILE A 99 6.18 6.50 -8.59
CA ILE A 99 7.63 6.37 -8.59
C ILE A 99 7.98 5.08 -7.86
N ARG A 100 8.71 4.19 -8.51
CA ARG A 100 9.10 2.87 -8.00
C ARG A 100 10.55 2.82 -7.56
N GLU A 101 11.41 3.63 -8.20
CA GLU A 101 12.82 3.64 -7.89
C GLU A 101 13.06 4.41 -6.58
N THR A 102 13.57 3.69 -5.59
CA THR A 102 13.79 4.25 -4.25
C THR A 102 14.86 5.33 -4.23
N GLU A 103 15.80 5.31 -5.17
CA GLU A 103 16.84 6.33 -5.28
C GLU A 103 16.25 7.73 -5.47
N TYR A 104 15.20 7.86 -6.28
CA TYR A 104 14.48 9.15 -6.41
C TYR A 104 13.82 9.59 -5.10
N LEU A 105 13.36 8.64 -4.29
CA LEU A 105 12.59 8.90 -3.06
C LEU A 105 13.47 9.31 -1.87
N THR A 106 14.79 9.12 -1.96
CA THR A 106 15.74 9.54 -0.92
C THR A 106 16.07 11.04 -0.95
N HIS A 107 15.64 11.74 -1.99
CA HIS A 107 15.91 13.16 -2.19
C HIS A 107 14.65 14.01 -1.96
N ASP A 108 14.43 14.45 -0.73
CA ASP A 108 13.22 15.17 -0.30
C ASP A 108 12.88 16.41 -1.15
N ASN A 109 13.89 17.08 -1.71
CA ASN A 109 13.70 18.29 -2.53
C ASN A 109 13.40 18.02 -4.00
N LEU A 110 13.48 16.76 -4.45
CA LEU A 110 13.30 16.43 -5.86
C LEU A 110 11.84 16.66 -6.31
N PHE A 111 10.89 16.34 -5.43
CA PHE A 111 9.46 16.43 -5.73
C PHE A 111 8.85 17.68 -5.10
N SER A 112 9.18 18.83 -5.69
CA SER A 112 8.70 20.13 -5.25
C SER A 112 8.32 21.00 -6.45
N TYR A 113 7.59 22.08 -6.22
CA TYR A 113 7.23 23.03 -7.28
C TYR A 113 8.43 23.68 -7.96
N ASP A 114 9.56 23.77 -7.26
CA ASP A 114 10.80 24.36 -7.79
C ASP A 114 11.65 23.34 -8.58
N SER A 115 11.31 22.04 -8.49
CA SER A 115 12.02 20.94 -9.17
C SER A 115 11.05 20.17 -10.07
N ILE A 116 10.59 18.99 -9.63
CA ILE A 116 9.59 18.18 -10.34
C ILE A 116 8.27 18.27 -9.59
N PRO A 117 7.27 19.01 -10.11
CA PRO A 117 6.04 19.34 -9.40
C PRO A 117 5.07 18.15 -9.36
N ILE A 118 5.27 17.26 -8.42
CA ILE A 118 4.38 16.14 -8.10
C ILE A 118 3.69 16.45 -6.77
N ASP A 119 2.37 16.56 -6.78
CA ASP A 119 1.58 16.88 -5.59
C ASP A 119 1.34 15.65 -4.72
N VAL A 120 1.15 14.48 -5.35
CA VAL A 120 0.98 13.21 -4.67
C VAL A 120 1.87 12.16 -5.30
N LEU A 121 2.76 11.61 -4.50
CA LEU A 121 3.67 10.57 -4.91
C LEU A 121 3.18 9.21 -4.41
N ILE A 122 3.11 8.23 -5.30
CA ILE A 122 2.68 6.87 -5.00
C ILE A 122 3.83 5.90 -5.30
N SER A 123 4.28 5.18 -4.29
CA SER A 123 5.16 4.03 -4.44
C SER A 123 4.44 2.79 -3.91
N PRO A 124 3.89 1.95 -4.80
CA PRO A 124 3.23 0.71 -4.39
C PRO A 124 4.15 -0.21 -3.58
N GLU A 125 5.42 -0.24 -3.94
CA GLU A 125 6.43 -1.06 -3.28
C GLU A 125 6.62 -0.65 -1.81
N ILE A 126 6.68 0.65 -1.54
CA ILE A 126 6.75 1.19 -0.18
C ILE A 126 5.46 0.94 0.58
N LEU A 127 4.31 1.17 -0.05
CA LEU A 127 3.01 0.95 0.60
C LEU A 127 2.81 -0.51 1.01
N VAL A 128 3.16 -1.45 0.12
CA VAL A 128 3.07 -2.89 0.41
C VAL A 128 4.06 -3.28 1.51
N SER A 129 5.32 -2.83 1.45
CA SER A 129 6.31 -3.13 2.47
C SER A 129 5.92 -2.58 3.84
N ASN A 130 5.36 -1.36 3.90
CA ASN A 130 4.84 -0.77 5.15
C ASN A 130 3.69 -1.60 5.73
N ASN A 131 2.78 -2.07 4.87
CA ASN A 131 1.67 -2.89 5.33
C ASN A 131 2.15 -4.24 5.87
N ILE A 132 3.09 -4.89 5.18
CA ILE A 132 3.69 -6.15 5.64
C ILE A 132 4.48 -5.92 6.94
N GLU A 133 5.27 -4.86 7.03
CA GLU A 133 5.98 -4.49 8.26
C GLU A 133 5.01 -4.37 9.45
N ASN A 134 3.91 -3.65 9.28
CA ASN A 134 2.89 -3.50 10.32
C ASN A 134 2.29 -4.85 10.76
N LEU A 135 2.00 -5.74 9.81
CA LEU A 135 1.52 -7.09 10.11
C LEU A 135 2.56 -7.94 10.87
N ILE A 136 3.84 -7.76 10.55
CA ILE A 136 4.95 -8.44 11.24
C ILE A 136 5.11 -7.90 12.66
N ARG A 137 5.09 -6.58 12.84
CA ARG A 137 5.24 -5.92 14.13
C ARG A 137 4.06 -6.19 15.06
N HIS A 138 2.86 -6.26 14.48
CA HIS A 138 1.61 -6.46 15.22
C HIS A 138 0.92 -7.77 14.80
N PRO A 139 1.48 -8.94 15.16
CA PRO A 139 0.96 -10.23 14.72
C PRO A 139 -0.48 -10.42 15.24
N GLY A 140 -1.35 -10.89 14.33
CA GLY A 140 -2.78 -11.07 14.60
C GLY A 140 -3.67 -9.94 14.14
N THR A 141 -3.08 -8.83 13.73
CA THR A 141 -3.83 -7.81 13.03
C THR A 141 -4.15 -8.27 11.60
N ILE A 142 -5.35 -8.00 11.15
CA ILE A 142 -5.81 -8.26 9.78
C ILE A 142 -6.08 -6.96 9.03
N LYS A 143 -6.30 -5.87 9.78
CA LYS A 143 -6.52 -4.53 9.25
C LYS A 143 -5.91 -3.49 10.17
N GLN A 144 -5.34 -2.47 9.57
CA GLN A 144 -4.80 -1.32 10.27
C GLN A 144 -5.04 -0.06 9.45
N CYS A 145 -5.67 0.94 10.06
CA CYS A 145 -5.91 2.25 9.46
C CYS A 145 -5.42 3.33 10.41
N PHE A 146 -4.63 4.26 9.90
CA PHE A 146 -4.08 5.37 10.66
C PHE A 146 -4.85 6.66 10.39
N PHE A 147 -5.07 7.44 11.45
CA PHE A 147 -5.76 8.74 11.44
C PHE A 147 -4.96 9.78 12.19
N ALA A 148 -5.31 11.05 12.02
CA ALA A 148 -4.70 12.18 12.72
C ALA A 148 -3.15 12.19 12.61
N ASN A 149 -2.63 12.06 11.39
CA ASN A 149 -1.19 11.97 11.10
C ASN A 149 -0.50 10.81 11.86
N GLY A 150 -1.14 9.67 11.93
CA GLY A 150 -0.60 8.46 12.56
C GLY A 150 -0.71 8.42 14.09
N LYS A 151 -1.43 9.34 14.73
CA LYS A 151 -1.60 9.36 16.19
C LYS A 151 -2.68 8.41 16.69
N ILE A 152 -3.69 8.13 15.87
CA ILE A 152 -4.83 7.29 16.19
C ILE A 152 -4.87 6.14 15.18
N SER A 153 -5.14 4.94 15.67
CA SER A 153 -5.25 3.73 14.84
C SER A 153 -6.57 3.01 15.06
N ILE A 154 -7.15 2.51 13.98
CA ILE A 154 -8.22 1.51 14.02
C ILE A 154 -7.59 0.19 13.61
N ILE A 155 -7.70 -0.80 14.50
CA ILE A 155 -7.07 -2.10 14.37
C ILE A 155 -8.16 -3.16 14.30
N GLY A 156 -8.07 -4.03 13.31
CA GLY A 156 -8.85 -5.26 13.23
C GLY A 156 -7.98 -6.46 13.61
N VAL A 157 -8.42 -7.24 14.57
CA VAL A 157 -7.76 -8.47 15.00
C VAL A 157 -8.68 -9.65 14.74
N GLN A 158 -8.07 -10.76 14.29
CA GLN A 158 -8.78 -12.02 14.14
C GLN A 158 -8.99 -12.65 15.50
N ARG A 159 -10.15 -13.28 15.72
CA ARG A 159 -10.40 -14.03 16.96
C ARG A 159 -9.32 -15.09 17.14
N ALA A 160 -8.64 -15.06 18.29
CA ALA A 160 -7.78 -16.18 18.68
C ALA A 160 -8.65 -17.38 19.05
N LYS A 161 -8.18 -18.60 18.73
CA LYS A 161 -8.91 -19.84 19.08
C LYS A 161 -9.06 -20.04 20.60
N GLU A 162 -8.21 -19.38 21.37
CA GLU A 162 -8.13 -19.47 22.84
C GLU A 162 -8.27 -18.06 23.43
N ILE A 163 -9.48 -17.49 23.38
CA ILE A 163 -9.81 -16.30 24.18
C ILE A 163 -10.47 -16.81 25.46
N GLU A 164 -9.66 -17.25 26.41
CA GLU A 164 -10.13 -17.68 27.74
C GLU A 164 -10.04 -16.58 28.81
N ASN A 165 -9.68 -15.34 28.43
CA ASN A 165 -9.31 -14.31 29.40
C ASN A 165 -10.46 -13.40 29.80
N PHE A 166 -11.61 -13.45 29.15
CA PHE A 166 -12.75 -12.57 29.41
C PHE A 166 -14.06 -13.33 29.33
N ASP A 167 -14.90 -13.11 30.32
CA ASP A 167 -16.26 -13.70 30.37
C ASP A 167 -17.25 -12.89 29.51
N SER A 168 -16.97 -11.59 29.31
CA SER A 168 -17.85 -10.70 28.55
C SER A 168 -17.10 -9.66 27.74
N VAL A 169 -17.78 -9.08 26.72
CA VAL A 169 -17.24 -7.95 25.90
C VAL A 169 -17.06 -6.71 26.80
N VAL A 170 -17.88 -6.53 27.80
CA VAL A 170 -17.77 -5.41 28.77
C VAL A 170 -16.48 -5.52 29.57
N GLU A 171 -16.16 -6.71 30.06
CA GLU A 171 -14.90 -6.94 30.78
C GLU A 171 -13.69 -6.64 29.89
N MET A 172 -13.69 -7.15 28.67
CA MET A 172 -12.64 -6.85 27.66
C MET A 172 -12.54 -5.35 27.39
N GLN A 173 -13.68 -4.65 27.24
CA GLN A 173 -13.72 -3.19 27.06
C GLN A 173 -13.14 -2.45 28.26
N ASN A 174 -13.44 -2.90 29.49
CA ASN A 174 -12.90 -2.28 30.70
C ASN A 174 -11.37 -2.39 30.76
N GLU A 175 -10.80 -3.54 30.40
CA GLU A 175 -9.33 -3.69 30.32
C GLU A 175 -8.73 -2.82 29.22
N LEU A 176 -9.31 -2.80 28.04
CA LEU A 176 -8.87 -1.94 26.93
C LEU A 176 -8.95 -0.45 27.29
N SER A 177 -9.96 -0.04 28.07
CA SER A 177 -10.10 1.36 28.49
C SER A 177 -8.96 1.84 29.38
N LYS A 178 -8.28 0.95 30.09
CA LYS A 178 -7.09 1.30 30.90
C LYS A 178 -5.91 1.80 30.05
N VAL A 179 -5.90 1.42 28.77
CA VAL A 179 -4.87 1.80 27.79
C VAL A 179 -5.43 2.76 26.72
N ASN A 180 -6.52 3.46 27.01
CA ASN A 180 -7.20 4.38 26.10
C ASN A 180 -7.63 3.71 24.77
N SER A 181 -8.11 2.47 24.84
CA SER A 181 -8.54 1.71 23.68
C SER A 181 -10.01 1.32 23.82
N HIS A 182 -10.74 1.36 22.70
CA HIS A 182 -12.18 1.13 22.69
C HIS A 182 -12.60 0.20 21.56
N ILE A 183 -13.41 -0.82 21.89
CA ILE A 183 -14.03 -1.70 20.91
C ILE A 183 -15.04 -0.90 20.09
N LEU A 184 -14.90 -0.93 18.77
CA LEU A 184 -15.84 -0.31 17.85
C LEU A 184 -16.98 -1.26 17.49
N PHE A 185 -16.64 -2.47 17.07
CA PHE A 185 -17.60 -3.52 16.74
C PHE A 185 -16.93 -4.88 16.58
N LEU A 186 -17.77 -5.91 16.61
CA LEU A 186 -17.41 -7.28 16.27
C LEU A 186 -18.01 -7.64 14.90
N LYS A 187 -17.37 -8.55 14.16
CA LYS A 187 -17.87 -9.10 12.90
C LYS A 187 -17.94 -10.61 12.93
N LYS A 188 -18.97 -11.15 12.29
CA LYS A 188 -19.14 -12.55 11.98
C LYS A 188 -19.56 -12.70 10.50
N ASP A 189 -18.90 -13.54 9.73
CA ASP A 189 -19.18 -13.74 8.31
C ASP A 189 -19.26 -12.42 7.51
N GLY A 190 -18.34 -11.48 7.82
CA GLY A 190 -18.27 -10.16 7.18
C GLY A 190 -19.35 -9.15 7.62
N LYS A 191 -20.29 -9.54 8.49
CA LYS A 191 -21.36 -8.67 8.99
C LYS A 191 -21.05 -8.18 10.40
N ILE A 192 -21.42 -6.92 10.67
CA ILE A 192 -21.33 -6.36 12.03
C ILE A 192 -22.37 -7.04 12.88
N ILE A 193 -21.96 -7.54 14.05
CA ILE A 193 -22.83 -8.12 15.05
C ILE A 193 -22.96 -7.18 16.24
N LYS A 194 -24.20 -7.10 16.76
CA LYS A 194 -24.46 -6.44 18.04
C LYS A 194 -24.13 -7.42 19.15
N TYR A 195 -23.48 -6.94 20.18
CA TYR A 195 -23.23 -7.71 21.40
C TYR A 195 -24.08 -7.12 22.54
N GLN A 196 -24.54 -8.01 23.41
CA GLN A 196 -25.19 -7.67 24.68
C GLN A 196 -24.22 -8.03 25.81
N ASP A 197 -24.35 -7.40 26.96
CA ASP A 197 -23.31 -7.29 27.97
C ASP A 197 -22.96 -8.60 28.73
N GLU A 198 -23.64 -9.71 28.47
CA GLU A 198 -23.57 -10.90 29.33
C GLU A 198 -22.56 -11.97 28.86
N GLU A 199 -22.28 -12.09 27.56
CA GLU A 199 -21.36 -13.11 27.03
C GLU A 199 -20.59 -12.59 25.81
N ILE A 200 -19.43 -13.20 25.54
CA ILE A 200 -18.70 -12.93 24.28
C ILE A 200 -19.38 -13.69 23.14
N PRO A 201 -19.98 -13.01 22.16
CA PRO A 201 -20.61 -13.69 21.04
C PRO A 201 -19.56 -14.41 20.18
N ASP A 202 -19.99 -15.36 19.37
CA ASP A 202 -19.12 -15.95 18.37
C ASP A 202 -18.83 -14.90 17.27
N TYR A 203 -17.55 -14.53 17.09
CA TYR A 203 -17.09 -13.55 16.10
C TYR A 203 -15.82 -14.00 15.42
N ASP A 204 -15.56 -13.46 14.23
CA ASP A 204 -14.35 -13.74 13.44
C ASP A 204 -13.31 -12.62 13.61
N GLU A 205 -13.79 -11.39 13.69
CA GLU A 205 -12.99 -10.16 13.71
C GLU A 205 -13.49 -9.18 14.77
N LEU A 206 -12.58 -8.63 15.54
CA LEU A 206 -12.83 -7.53 16.48
C LEU A 206 -12.13 -6.29 15.98
N LEU A 207 -12.82 -5.16 15.88
CA LEU A 207 -12.24 -3.87 15.58
C LEU A 207 -12.25 -2.98 16.81
N PHE A 208 -11.10 -2.36 17.09
CA PHE A 208 -10.95 -1.37 18.16
C PHE A 208 -10.18 -0.14 17.68
N ILE A 209 -10.35 0.96 18.37
CA ILE A 209 -9.62 2.22 18.18
C ILE A 209 -8.71 2.44 19.36
N CYS A 210 -7.48 2.92 19.10
CA CYS A 210 -6.49 3.22 20.12
C CYS A 210 -5.55 4.35 19.70
N GLU A 211 -4.77 4.86 20.63
CA GLU A 211 -3.56 5.61 20.29
C GLU A 211 -2.54 4.68 19.59
N SER A 212 -1.88 5.15 18.55
CA SER A 212 -0.95 4.31 17.77
C SER A 212 0.23 3.80 18.62
N SER A 213 0.63 4.52 19.65
CA SER A 213 1.63 4.09 20.64
C SER A 213 1.17 2.94 21.55
N LYS A 214 -0.13 2.62 21.55
CA LYS A 214 -0.75 1.64 22.43
C LYS A 214 -1.24 0.38 21.68
N ILE A 215 -0.89 0.22 20.41
CA ILE A 215 -1.34 -0.91 19.59
C ILE A 215 -0.92 -2.24 20.21
N ASP A 216 0.35 -2.43 20.55
CA ASP A 216 0.88 -3.69 21.08
C ASP A 216 0.28 -4.03 22.45
N GLU A 217 0.15 -3.02 23.31
CA GLU A 217 -0.47 -3.18 24.65
C GLU A 217 -1.93 -3.59 24.51
N SER A 218 -2.68 -2.95 23.59
CA SER A 218 -4.08 -3.29 23.32
C SER A 218 -4.25 -4.70 22.73
N ILE A 219 -3.39 -5.09 21.80
CA ILE A 219 -3.40 -6.45 21.23
C ILE A 219 -3.07 -7.49 22.28
N SER A 220 -2.11 -7.20 23.18
CA SER A 220 -1.70 -8.10 24.25
C SER A 220 -2.82 -8.37 25.27
N ILE A 221 -3.71 -7.40 25.46
CA ILE A 221 -4.92 -7.56 26.29
C ILE A 221 -5.89 -8.54 25.61
N ILE A 222 -6.11 -8.39 24.30
CA ILE A 222 -7.08 -9.18 23.54
C ILE A 222 -6.56 -10.60 23.26
N GLN A 223 -5.24 -10.72 23.01
CA GLN A 223 -4.62 -11.97 22.55
C GLN A 223 -3.30 -12.21 23.26
N GLN A 224 -3.16 -13.31 23.99
CA GLN A 224 -1.84 -13.75 24.46
C GLN A 224 -1.07 -14.34 23.28
N ARG A 225 -0.10 -13.60 22.73
CA ARG A 225 0.76 -14.11 21.65
C ARG A 225 2.23 -14.01 22.03
N LYS A 226 2.99 -15.03 21.58
CA LYS A 226 4.45 -15.00 21.65
C LYS A 226 4.96 -14.12 20.51
N GLU A 227 5.87 -13.21 20.83
CA GLU A 227 6.62 -12.45 19.83
C GLU A 227 7.47 -13.40 18.97
N ASN A 228 7.24 -13.41 17.67
CA ASN A 228 8.11 -14.10 16.71
C ASN A 228 9.23 -13.14 16.31
N LYS A 229 10.49 -13.48 16.63
CA LYS A 229 11.65 -12.67 16.28
C LYS A 229 12.35 -13.14 15.00
N ARG A 230 11.89 -14.20 14.37
CA ARG A 230 12.48 -14.78 13.16
C ARG A 230 11.51 -14.67 11.99
N ILE A 231 11.98 -14.06 10.92
CA ILE A 231 11.21 -13.82 9.68
C ILE A 231 11.96 -14.50 8.53
N MET A 232 11.21 -15.24 7.72
CA MET A 232 11.70 -15.80 6.48
C MET A 232 10.95 -15.11 5.32
N ILE A 233 11.71 -14.62 4.35
CA ILE A 233 11.18 -13.98 3.15
C ILE A 233 11.55 -14.86 1.96
N ALA A 234 10.58 -15.22 1.14
CA ALA A 234 10.79 -15.96 -0.09
C ALA A 234 10.68 -15.03 -1.30
N GLY A 235 11.76 -14.93 -2.08
CA GLY A 235 11.87 -14.08 -3.26
C GLY A 235 12.51 -12.72 -2.99
N GLY A 236 13.37 -12.31 -3.91
CA GLY A 236 14.21 -11.11 -3.82
C GLY A 236 13.82 -10.02 -4.83
N GLU A 237 12.65 -9.41 -4.69
CA GLU A 237 12.26 -8.25 -5.50
C GLU A 237 12.42 -6.92 -4.73
N LYS A 238 12.10 -5.79 -5.38
CA LYS A 238 12.22 -4.44 -4.78
C LYS A 238 11.50 -4.29 -3.43
N ILE A 239 10.33 -4.93 -3.29
CA ILE A 239 9.55 -4.93 -2.03
C ILE A 239 10.36 -5.58 -0.90
N THR A 240 11.02 -6.69 -1.20
CA THR A 240 11.82 -7.47 -0.23
C THR A 240 12.96 -6.64 0.36
N LYS A 241 13.71 -5.93 -0.49
CA LYS A 241 14.78 -5.05 -0.03
C LYS A 241 14.27 -4.01 0.96
N HIS A 242 13.19 -3.33 0.57
CA HIS A 242 12.59 -2.28 1.40
C HIS A 242 12.03 -2.80 2.73
N LEU A 243 11.37 -3.96 2.70
CA LEU A 243 10.86 -4.61 3.89
C LEU A 243 11.99 -5.05 4.83
N ALA A 244 12.97 -5.75 4.27
CA ALA A 244 14.08 -6.30 5.04
C ALA A 244 14.90 -5.21 5.74
N ASP A 245 15.18 -4.09 5.07
CA ASP A 245 15.87 -2.93 5.66
C ASP A 245 15.12 -2.33 6.86
N LYS A 246 13.78 -2.37 6.83
CA LYS A 246 12.93 -1.85 7.91
C LYS A 246 12.84 -2.75 9.13
N ILE A 247 12.94 -4.07 8.93
CA ILE A 247 12.69 -5.03 10.02
C ILE A 247 13.98 -5.67 10.57
N LYS A 248 15.13 -5.55 9.87
CA LYS A 248 16.39 -6.21 10.26
C LYS A 248 16.93 -5.80 11.63
N SER A 249 16.60 -4.59 12.14
CA SER A 249 17.01 -4.14 13.47
C SER A 249 16.29 -4.86 14.61
N ASP A 250 15.07 -5.32 14.37
CA ASP A 250 14.20 -5.87 15.40
C ASP A 250 13.97 -7.37 15.24
N PHE A 251 14.18 -7.89 14.03
CA PHE A 251 13.92 -9.29 13.66
C PHE A 251 15.15 -9.95 13.04
N GLN A 252 15.32 -11.24 13.31
CA GLN A 252 16.27 -12.07 12.58
C GLN A 252 15.69 -12.45 11.23
N VAL A 253 16.19 -11.83 10.15
CA VAL A 253 15.67 -12.00 8.80
C VAL A 253 16.50 -13.01 8.01
N LYS A 254 15.82 -13.97 7.38
CA LYS A 254 16.39 -14.86 6.35
C LYS A 254 15.68 -14.61 5.03
N LEU A 255 16.42 -14.42 3.95
CA LEU A 255 15.93 -14.29 2.59
C LEU A 255 16.33 -15.53 1.78
N ILE A 256 15.36 -16.15 1.12
CA ILE A 256 15.60 -17.24 0.16
C ILE A 256 15.35 -16.69 -1.24
N GLU A 257 16.34 -16.75 -2.12
CA GLU A 257 16.26 -16.29 -3.51
C GLU A 257 16.79 -17.37 -4.45
N SER A 258 15.98 -17.71 -5.45
CA SER A 258 16.32 -18.76 -6.42
C SER A 258 17.30 -18.32 -7.49
N ASP A 259 17.31 -17.03 -7.83
CA ASP A 259 18.26 -16.45 -8.79
C ASP A 259 19.59 -16.17 -8.10
N GLU A 260 20.64 -16.84 -8.54
CA GLU A 260 21.99 -16.75 -7.95
C GLU A 260 22.54 -15.32 -8.03
N ILE A 261 22.33 -14.62 -9.14
CA ILE A 261 22.84 -13.25 -9.34
C ILE A 261 22.16 -12.28 -8.36
N LYS A 262 20.84 -12.41 -8.20
CA LYS A 262 20.11 -11.62 -7.24
C LYS A 262 20.46 -11.97 -5.79
N ALA A 263 20.62 -13.24 -5.48
CA ALA A 263 21.05 -13.68 -4.14
C ALA A 263 22.42 -13.10 -3.76
N GLU A 264 23.37 -13.09 -4.69
CA GLU A 264 24.66 -12.45 -4.48
C GLU A 264 24.55 -10.93 -4.30
N GLU A 265 23.72 -10.27 -5.11
CA GLU A 265 23.46 -8.83 -4.99
C GLU A 265 22.87 -8.48 -3.64
N PHE A 266 21.86 -9.23 -3.17
CA PHE A 266 21.29 -9.06 -1.84
C PHE A 266 22.31 -9.29 -0.73
N SER A 267 23.11 -10.34 -0.84
CA SER A 267 24.16 -10.65 0.15
C SER A 267 25.22 -9.56 0.28
N ARG A 268 25.55 -8.88 -0.83
CA ARG A 268 26.51 -7.75 -0.83
C ARG A 268 25.93 -6.45 -0.29
N ASN A 269 24.64 -6.21 -0.53
CA ASN A 269 23.99 -4.92 -0.26
C ASN A 269 23.22 -4.88 1.05
N MET A 270 23.02 -6.03 1.70
CA MET A 270 22.21 -6.13 2.93
C MET A 270 23.04 -6.74 4.05
N GLU A 271 23.65 -5.88 4.84
CA GLU A 271 24.27 -6.28 6.11
C GLU A 271 23.17 -6.71 7.10
N ASP A 272 23.48 -7.66 7.99
CA ASP A 272 22.59 -8.19 9.03
C ASP A 272 21.41 -9.09 8.56
N ILE A 273 21.42 -9.53 7.30
CA ILE A 273 20.43 -10.47 6.75
C ILE A 273 21.13 -11.73 6.27
N THR A 274 20.58 -12.89 6.60
CA THR A 274 21.06 -14.17 6.05
C THR A 274 20.40 -14.41 4.70
N VAL A 275 21.17 -14.39 3.62
CA VAL A 275 20.69 -14.72 2.28
C VAL A 275 21.04 -16.17 1.96
N ILE A 276 20.06 -16.92 1.47
CA ILE A 276 20.20 -18.33 1.05
C ILE A 276 19.84 -18.39 -0.44
N ASN A 277 20.76 -18.85 -1.27
CA ASN A 277 20.44 -19.14 -2.67
C ASN A 277 19.78 -20.52 -2.75
N GLY A 278 18.56 -20.58 -3.26
CA GLY A 278 17.81 -21.81 -3.44
C GLY A 278 16.34 -21.59 -3.74
N ASP A 279 15.66 -22.68 -4.08
CA ASP A 279 14.22 -22.66 -4.31
C ASP A 279 13.46 -22.73 -2.99
N PRO A 280 12.66 -21.68 -2.63
CA PRO A 280 11.90 -21.67 -1.39
C PRO A 280 10.83 -22.78 -1.28
N ALA A 281 10.50 -23.45 -2.38
CA ALA A 281 9.60 -24.60 -2.39
C ALA A 281 10.32 -25.94 -2.14
N ASN A 282 11.65 -25.94 -2.04
CA ASN A 282 12.44 -27.14 -1.76
C ASN A 282 12.47 -27.40 -0.25
N GLU A 283 12.07 -28.59 0.18
CA GLU A 283 12.01 -29.02 1.59
C GLU A 283 13.40 -29.11 2.27
N ASP A 284 14.48 -29.18 1.48
CA ASP A 284 15.85 -29.30 1.99
C ASP A 284 16.52 -27.95 2.33
N ILE A 285 15.84 -26.83 2.11
CA ILE A 285 16.29 -25.47 2.39
C ILE A 285 15.58 -24.90 3.61
#